data_114715334286201b9e07895335064cfd
#
_entry.id   114715334286201b9e07895335064cfd
#
_cell.length_a   1.000
_cell.length_b   1.000
_cell.length_c   1.000
_cell.angle_alpha   90.00
_cell.angle_beta   90.00
_cell.angle_gamma   90.00
#
_symmetry.space_group_name_H-M   'P 1'
#
loop_
_entity.id
_entity.type
_entity.pdbx_description
1 polymer ?
#
loop_
_entity_poly.entity_id
_entity_poly.type
_entity_poly.pdbx_seq_one_letter_code
_entity_poly.pdbx_strand_id
1 'polypeptide(L)'
;GGGFSRYSTDGQWLVPHFEKMLYDNSLLVMAYIKAYGSTGRKMYGCVAEKILEYVRRELTDSQGGFYCGQDADSDGVEGKYYVFTREEIREVLGEKAGRDFCRQYGITGHGNFEGRSIPNLLENDNYEEICEEPWGNGDHGGNICHGSCDTIGGRENEECRRLYQYRIDRARLHKDDKILVSWNSWMICACAMAGAVLGEEQYVDMAVRADAFIKSHLVKEGRLMVRYRDGDAAGEGKLDDYACYSLALLELYRVTFRVDYLKRAAAWAEIMTEQFFDRERGGFYLYAKDGEQLIVRTKETYDGAMPSGNSVAAQVLYRLTRITGDVIWQKVLEKQFCYLAGAMDGYPSGHSYGLLTMMDVLYPAKELVCTLSSGSDTERRRKLAAQLANLAVTAEGLTVVIK
;
A
#
# COMPACT_ATOMS: atom_id res chain seq x y z
N GLY A 1 1.45 -15.53 -9.53
CA GLY A 1 0.60 -14.83 -8.90
C GLY A 1 0.98 -13.59 -8.12
N GLY A 2 0.61 -13.56 -6.87
CA GLY A 2 0.70 -12.39 -6.00
C GLY A 2 -0.36 -11.33 -6.27
N GLY A 3 -0.47 -10.38 -5.35
CA GLY A 3 -1.49 -9.34 -5.36
C GLY A 3 -2.90 -9.86 -5.08
N PHE A 4 -3.68 -9.09 -4.35
CA PHE A 4 -5.05 -9.41 -4.01
C PHE A 4 -6.03 -8.86 -5.04
N SER A 5 -7.06 -9.64 -5.31
CA SER A 5 -8.30 -9.16 -5.94
C SER A 5 -9.11 -8.35 -4.94
N ARG A 6 -10.06 -7.54 -5.44
CA ARG A 6 -10.82 -6.59 -4.60
C ARG A 6 -11.67 -7.26 -3.54
N TYR A 7 -12.40 -8.30 -3.90
CA TYR A 7 -13.32 -9.03 -3.01
C TYR A 7 -13.58 -10.44 -3.54
N SER A 8 -14.15 -11.30 -2.69
CA SER A 8 -14.70 -12.58 -3.11
C SER A 8 -16.16 -12.41 -3.55
N THR A 9 -16.55 -13.10 -4.63
CA THR A 9 -17.93 -13.11 -5.12
C THR A 9 -18.77 -14.21 -4.48
N ASP A 10 -18.13 -15.12 -3.72
CA ASP A 10 -18.80 -16.22 -3.02
C ASP A 10 -18.42 -16.27 -1.52
N GLY A 11 -19.19 -17.03 -0.73
CA GLY A 11 -18.97 -17.22 0.70
C GLY A 11 -17.86 -18.21 1.06
N GLN A 12 -17.27 -18.89 0.08
CA GLN A 12 -16.20 -19.88 0.28
C GLN A 12 -14.80 -19.31 -0.03
N TRP A 13 -14.73 -18.05 -0.48
CA TRP A 13 -13.50 -17.38 -0.87
C TRP A 13 -12.77 -18.05 -2.05
N LEU A 14 -13.52 -18.75 -2.92
CA LEU A 14 -12.99 -19.44 -4.07
C LEU A 14 -12.96 -18.56 -5.32
N VAL A 15 -14.08 -17.87 -5.60
CA VAL A 15 -14.24 -17.06 -6.82
C VAL A 15 -13.99 -15.59 -6.49
N PRO A 16 -12.81 -15.04 -6.84
CA PRO A 16 -12.55 -13.61 -6.66
C PRO A 16 -13.22 -12.80 -7.78
N HIS A 17 -13.57 -11.55 -7.51
CA HIS A 17 -13.64 -10.56 -8.57
C HIS A 17 -12.22 -10.34 -9.09
N PHE A 18 -11.94 -10.71 -10.34
CA PHE A 18 -10.55 -10.86 -10.82
C PHE A 18 -9.76 -9.56 -10.96
N GLU A 19 -10.40 -8.42 -10.82
CA GLU A 19 -9.76 -7.10 -10.82
C GLU A 19 -8.81 -6.92 -9.63
N LYS A 20 -7.62 -6.36 -9.88
CA LYS A 20 -6.61 -6.09 -8.85
C LYS A 20 -6.21 -4.63 -8.88
N MET A 21 -6.57 -3.91 -7.82
CA MET A 21 -6.36 -2.47 -7.72
C MET A 21 -5.13 -2.13 -6.88
N LEU A 22 -4.45 -1.05 -7.25
CA LEU A 22 -3.26 -0.57 -6.54
C LEU A 22 -3.58 -0.20 -5.09
N TYR A 23 -4.67 0.51 -4.84
CA TYR A 23 -5.04 0.98 -3.49
C TYR A 23 -5.37 -0.19 -2.54
N ASP A 24 -6.09 -1.22 -3.00
CA ASP A 24 -6.38 -2.41 -2.20
C ASP A 24 -5.08 -3.10 -1.76
N ASN A 25 -4.18 -3.30 -2.72
CA ASN A 25 -2.89 -3.93 -2.47
C ASN A 25 -2.00 -3.08 -1.56
N SER A 26 -2.03 -1.75 -1.69
CA SER A 26 -1.28 -0.84 -0.82
C SER A 26 -1.74 -0.92 0.64
N LEU A 27 -3.04 -0.83 0.87
CA LEU A 27 -3.62 -0.88 2.22
C LEU A 27 -3.44 -2.25 2.86
N LEU A 28 -3.52 -3.33 2.08
CA LEU A 28 -3.23 -4.69 2.57
C LEU A 28 -1.76 -4.86 2.96
N VAL A 29 -0.79 -4.36 2.18
CA VAL A 29 0.63 -4.36 2.60
C VAL A 29 0.78 -3.67 3.94
N MET A 30 0.19 -2.48 4.11
CA MET A 30 0.29 -1.74 5.38
C MET A 30 -0.30 -2.54 6.55
N ALA A 31 -1.45 -3.19 6.35
CA ALA A 31 -2.09 -4.04 7.37
C ALA A 31 -1.22 -5.25 7.73
N TYR A 32 -0.71 -5.97 6.74
CA TYR A 32 0.15 -7.15 6.95
C TYR A 32 1.49 -6.78 7.60
N ILE A 33 2.11 -5.66 7.22
CA ILE A 33 3.34 -5.16 7.85
C ILE A 33 3.11 -4.79 9.32
N LYS A 34 2.00 -4.15 9.64
CA LYS A 34 1.64 -3.87 11.05
C LYS A 34 1.36 -5.16 11.82
N ALA A 35 0.64 -6.11 11.23
CA ALA A 35 0.39 -7.41 11.86
C ALA A 35 1.70 -8.19 12.09
N TYR A 36 2.63 -8.17 11.14
CA TYR A 36 3.94 -8.76 11.30
C TYR A 36 4.73 -8.09 12.45
N GLY A 37 4.80 -6.76 12.47
CA GLY A 37 5.49 -6.00 13.51
C GLY A 37 4.93 -6.25 14.91
N SER A 38 3.61 -6.43 15.04
CA SER A 38 2.94 -6.64 16.34
C SER A 38 3.00 -8.08 16.82
N THR A 39 3.02 -9.07 15.91
CA THR A 39 2.89 -10.50 16.27
C THR A 39 4.16 -11.30 16.07
N GLY A 40 5.09 -10.84 15.22
CA GLY A 40 6.26 -11.59 14.81
C GLY A 40 5.97 -12.78 13.88
N ARG A 41 4.70 -13.02 13.48
CA ARG A 41 4.33 -14.15 12.61
C ARG A 41 4.83 -13.93 11.20
N LYS A 42 5.76 -14.76 10.75
CA LYS A 42 6.44 -14.67 9.44
C LYS A 42 5.47 -14.66 8.26
N MET A 43 4.36 -15.40 8.36
CA MET A 43 3.32 -15.44 7.33
C MET A 43 2.88 -14.04 6.88
N TYR A 44 2.68 -13.09 7.83
CA TYR A 44 2.27 -11.73 7.48
C TYR A 44 3.33 -10.98 6.67
N GLY A 45 4.60 -11.13 7.02
CA GLY A 45 5.71 -10.58 6.23
C GLY A 45 5.75 -11.16 4.82
N CYS A 46 5.66 -12.49 4.69
CA CYS A 46 5.65 -13.17 3.39
C CYS A 46 4.47 -12.72 2.49
N VAL A 47 3.29 -12.51 3.06
CA VAL A 47 2.13 -12.01 2.28
C VAL A 47 2.40 -10.59 1.78
N ALA A 48 2.93 -9.71 2.63
CA ALA A 48 3.29 -8.35 2.22
C ALA A 48 4.33 -8.34 1.09
N GLU A 49 5.37 -9.18 1.17
CA GLU A 49 6.38 -9.34 0.12
C GLU A 49 5.77 -9.83 -1.19
N LYS A 50 4.86 -10.81 -1.16
CA LYS A 50 4.14 -11.30 -2.35
C LYS A 50 3.31 -10.21 -3.04
N ILE A 51 2.69 -9.34 -2.27
CA ILE A 51 1.97 -8.20 -2.83
C ILE A 51 2.94 -7.22 -3.48
N LEU A 52 4.02 -6.85 -2.78
CA LEU A 52 4.99 -5.89 -3.29
C LEU A 52 5.72 -6.39 -4.54
N GLU A 53 6.03 -7.69 -4.60
CA GLU A 53 6.61 -8.30 -5.80
C GLU A 53 5.63 -8.27 -6.98
N TYR A 54 4.34 -8.53 -6.74
CA TYR A 54 3.31 -8.37 -7.75
C TYR A 54 3.26 -6.92 -8.26
N VAL A 55 3.22 -5.93 -7.38
CA VAL A 55 3.19 -4.51 -7.76
C VAL A 55 4.44 -4.13 -8.55
N ARG A 56 5.62 -4.56 -8.10
CA ARG A 56 6.89 -4.33 -8.78
C ARG A 56 6.90 -4.88 -10.21
N ARG A 57 6.39 -6.10 -10.40
CA ARG A 57 6.39 -6.80 -11.69
C ARG A 57 5.30 -6.31 -12.63
N GLU A 58 4.07 -6.10 -12.10
CA GLU A 58 2.89 -5.87 -12.94
C GLU A 58 2.45 -4.40 -13.01
N LEU A 59 2.60 -3.65 -11.93
CA LEU A 59 2.02 -2.32 -11.81
C LEU A 59 3.05 -1.18 -11.76
N THR A 60 4.33 -1.45 -11.93
CA THR A 60 5.36 -0.40 -11.88
C THR A 60 5.70 0.11 -13.28
N ASP A 61 5.61 1.43 -13.45
CA ASP A 61 6.08 2.14 -14.63
C ASP A 61 7.61 2.20 -14.68
N SER A 62 8.18 2.28 -15.88
CA SER A 62 9.63 2.35 -16.08
C SER A 62 10.30 3.55 -15.39
N GLN A 63 9.57 4.64 -15.16
CA GLN A 63 10.04 5.85 -14.49
C GLN A 63 9.74 5.83 -12.97
N GLY A 64 9.08 4.79 -12.46
CA GLY A 64 8.89 4.52 -11.03
C GLY A 64 7.52 4.86 -10.45
N GLY A 65 6.58 5.38 -11.24
CA GLY A 65 5.17 5.49 -10.84
C GLY A 65 4.49 4.13 -10.82
N PHE A 66 3.32 4.04 -10.20
CA PHE A 66 2.52 2.82 -10.15
C PHE A 66 1.20 3.00 -10.90
N TYR A 67 0.88 2.06 -11.77
CA TYR A 67 -0.38 1.98 -12.51
C TYR A 67 -1.56 1.66 -11.59
N CYS A 68 -2.77 2.03 -12.00
CA CYS A 68 -3.99 1.86 -11.21
C CYS A 68 -4.36 0.41 -10.91
N GLY A 69 -4.20 -0.49 -11.87
CA GLY A 69 -4.59 -1.87 -11.65
C GLY A 69 -4.64 -2.72 -12.92
N GLN A 70 -5.13 -3.93 -12.73
CA GLN A 70 -5.39 -4.90 -13.81
C GLN A 70 -6.87 -5.23 -13.84
N ASP A 71 -7.46 -5.26 -15.03
CA ASP A 71 -8.86 -5.58 -15.25
C ASP A 71 -9.18 -7.05 -14.92
N ALA A 72 -10.45 -7.33 -14.68
CA ALA A 72 -10.96 -8.69 -14.51
C ALA A 72 -10.96 -9.47 -15.83
N ASP A 73 -11.19 -8.77 -16.94
CA ASP A 73 -11.41 -9.33 -18.26
C ASP A 73 -10.13 -9.48 -19.07
N SER A 74 -10.07 -10.56 -19.84
CA SER A 74 -9.07 -10.78 -20.87
C SER A 74 -9.78 -11.23 -22.14
N ASP A 75 -9.60 -10.48 -23.25
CA ASP A 75 -10.29 -10.71 -24.52
C ASP A 75 -11.82 -10.78 -24.37
N GLY A 76 -12.41 -9.97 -23.48
CA GLY A 76 -13.84 -9.91 -23.22
C GLY A 76 -14.41 -11.09 -22.42
N VAL A 77 -13.57 -11.89 -21.79
CA VAL A 77 -13.95 -13.01 -20.92
C VAL A 77 -13.39 -12.80 -19.52
N GLU A 78 -14.27 -12.73 -18.51
CA GLU A 78 -13.87 -12.56 -17.12
C GLU A 78 -13.06 -13.77 -16.63
N GLY A 79 -11.97 -13.50 -15.92
CA GLY A 79 -11.15 -14.53 -15.31
C GLY A 79 -10.30 -15.36 -16.27
N LYS A 80 -10.43 -15.22 -17.60
CA LYS A 80 -9.71 -16.02 -18.62
C LYS A 80 -8.21 -16.09 -18.35
N TYR A 81 -7.61 -15.02 -17.93
CA TYR A 81 -6.19 -14.94 -17.62
C TYR A 81 -5.78 -15.80 -16.41
N TYR A 82 -6.68 -16.05 -15.46
CA TYR A 82 -6.37 -16.69 -14.18
C TYR A 82 -6.76 -18.16 -14.08
N VAL A 83 -7.65 -18.63 -14.96
CA VAL A 83 -8.16 -20.00 -14.92
C VAL A 83 -7.40 -20.94 -15.84
N PHE A 84 -7.34 -22.22 -15.47
CA PHE A 84 -6.66 -23.25 -16.23
C PHE A 84 -7.54 -24.50 -16.37
N THR A 85 -7.32 -25.28 -17.43
CA THR A 85 -7.78 -26.66 -17.48
C THR A 85 -6.71 -27.60 -16.96
N ARG A 86 -7.11 -28.81 -16.61
CA ARG A 86 -6.21 -29.86 -16.17
C ARG A 86 -5.24 -30.29 -17.29
N GLU A 87 -5.71 -30.25 -18.50
CA GLU A 87 -4.97 -30.58 -19.73
C GLU A 87 -3.87 -29.53 -19.97
N GLU A 88 -4.18 -28.24 -19.90
CA GLU A 88 -3.20 -27.17 -20.01
C GLU A 88 -2.08 -27.31 -18.99
N ILE A 89 -2.40 -27.61 -17.72
CA ILE A 89 -1.39 -27.80 -16.68
C ILE A 89 -0.45 -28.99 -17.00
N ARG A 90 -1.02 -30.11 -17.50
CA ARG A 90 -0.22 -31.28 -17.87
C ARG A 90 0.62 -31.06 -19.12
N GLU A 91 0.11 -30.33 -20.08
CA GLU A 91 0.85 -29.96 -21.28
C GLU A 91 2.09 -29.12 -20.93
N VAL A 92 1.92 -28.12 -20.05
CA VAL A 92 2.99 -27.22 -19.65
C VAL A 92 4.00 -27.90 -18.74
N LEU A 93 3.56 -28.66 -17.73
CA LEU A 93 4.42 -29.22 -16.68
C LEU A 93 4.85 -30.67 -16.92
N GLY A 94 4.17 -31.39 -17.82
CA GLY A 94 4.30 -32.82 -18.00
C GLY A 94 3.40 -33.64 -17.06
N GLU A 95 3.20 -34.91 -17.37
CA GLU A 95 2.20 -35.78 -16.72
C GLU A 95 2.36 -35.89 -15.20
N LYS A 96 3.58 -36.08 -14.67
CA LYS A 96 3.81 -36.30 -13.24
C LYS A 96 3.68 -34.99 -12.48
N ALA A 97 4.44 -33.94 -12.81
CA ALA A 97 4.43 -32.65 -12.16
C ALA A 97 3.06 -31.98 -12.30
N GLY A 98 2.43 -32.10 -13.50
CA GLY A 98 1.08 -31.56 -13.72
C GLY A 98 0.01 -32.20 -12.83
N ARG A 99 0.06 -33.53 -12.59
CA ARG A 99 -0.87 -34.18 -11.63
C ARG A 99 -0.65 -33.71 -10.20
N ASP A 100 0.59 -33.58 -9.77
CA ASP A 100 0.93 -33.14 -8.42
C ASP A 100 0.51 -31.69 -8.21
N PHE A 101 0.75 -30.81 -9.20
CA PHE A 101 0.29 -29.43 -9.20
C PHE A 101 -1.24 -29.33 -9.16
N CYS A 102 -1.96 -30.09 -9.99
CA CYS A 102 -3.42 -30.11 -9.99
C CYS A 102 -4.00 -30.48 -8.62
N ARG A 103 -3.42 -31.47 -7.95
CA ARG A 103 -3.83 -31.90 -6.62
C ARG A 103 -3.55 -30.82 -5.58
N GLN A 104 -2.36 -30.20 -5.63
CA GLN A 104 -1.97 -29.16 -4.67
C GLN A 104 -2.84 -27.91 -4.77
N TYR A 105 -3.22 -27.51 -5.99
CA TYR A 105 -3.95 -26.27 -6.25
C TYR A 105 -5.44 -26.47 -6.62
N GLY A 106 -6.03 -27.60 -6.27
CA GLY A 106 -7.46 -27.86 -6.43
C GLY A 106 -7.96 -27.85 -7.88
N ILE A 107 -7.11 -28.20 -8.87
CA ILE A 107 -7.48 -28.19 -10.28
C ILE A 107 -8.09 -29.54 -10.68
N THR A 108 -9.39 -29.55 -10.99
CA THR A 108 -10.16 -30.77 -11.29
C THR A 108 -10.51 -30.89 -12.77
N GLY A 109 -11.01 -32.07 -13.18
CA GLY A 109 -11.41 -32.30 -14.60
C GLY A 109 -12.71 -31.61 -15.00
N HIS A 110 -13.61 -31.33 -14.04
CA HIS A 110 -14.85 -30.60 -14.29
C HIS A 110 -14.72 -29.09 -14.04
N GLY A 111 -13.60 -28.67 -13.42
CA GLY A 111 -13.36 -27.28 -13.05
C GLY A 111 -14.15 -26.83 -11.83
N ASN A 112 -13.83 -25.62 -11.36
CA ASN A 112 -14.56 -24.93 -10.27
C ASN A 112 -15.10 -23.55 -10.69
N PHE A 113 -14.87 -23.17 -11.96
CA PHE A 113 -15.33 -21.93 -12.54
C PHE A 113 -15.51 -22.10 -14.06
N GLU A 114 -16.75 -22.11 -14.54
CA GLU A 114 -17.14 -22.19 -15.97
C GLU A 114 -16.42 -23.32 -16.77
N GLY A 115 -16.28 -24.51 -16.17
CA GLY A 115 -15.61 -25.67 -16.79
C GLY A 115 -14.08 -25.59 -16.77
N ARG A 116 -13.51 -24.57 -16.15
CA ARG A 116 -12.07 -24.40 -15.89
C ARG A 116 -11.82 -24.33 -14.38
N SER A 117 -10.60 -24.26 -13.94
CA SER A 117 -10.28 -24.15 -12.52
C SER A 117 -9.53 -22.88 -12.20
N ILE A 118 -9.98 -22.19 -11.15
CA ILE A 118 -9.19 -21.20 -10.43
C ILE A 118 -8.25 -21.98 -9.51
N PRO A 119 -6.91 -21.90 -9.71
CA PRO A 119 -5.96 -22.51 -8.78
C PRO A 119 -6.13 -21.89 -7.38
N ASN A 120 -6.26 -22.72 -6.37
CA ASN A 120 -6.50 -22.29 -5.00
C ASN A 120 -5.83 -23.23 -3.98
N LEU A 121 -5.71 -22.78 -2.74
CA LEU A 121 -5.11 -23.52 -1.62
C LEU A 121 -6.13 -23.75 -0.49
N LEU A 122 -7.43 -23.69 -0.77
CA LEU A 122 -8.49 -23.78 0.24
C LEU A 122 -8.50 -25.11 1.00
N GLU A 123 -8.09 -26.20 0.36
CA GLU A 123 -7.97 -27.53 0.96
C GLU A 123 -6.53 -27.85 1.42
N ASN A 124 -5.64 -26.86 1.46
CA ASN A 124 -4.25 -27.05 1.86
C ASN A 124 -4.05 -26.57 3.31
N ASP A 125 -4.15 -27.50 4.25
CA ASP A 125 -4.05 -27.22 5.70
C ASP A 125 -2.65 -26.73 6.13
N ASN A 126 -1.63 -26.90 5.28
CA ASN A 126 -0.23 -26.58 5.61
C ASN A 126 0.20 -25.18 5.09
N TYR A 127 -0.72 -24.30 4.72
CA TYR A 127 -0.36 -22.98 4.16
C TYR A 127 0.48 -22.14 5.14
N GLU A 128 0.16 -22.16 6.43
CA GLU A 128 0.92 -21.46 7.46
C GLU A 128 2.32 -22.08 7.65
N GLU A 129 2.43 -23.40 7.69
CA GLU A 129 3.71 -24.12 7.81
C GLU A 129 4.64 -23.81 6.64
N ILE A 130 4.10 -23.74 5.41
CA ILE A 130 4.86 -23.38 4.21
C ILE A 130 5.48 -21.98 4.32
N CYS A 131 4.81 -21.04 5.01
CA CYS A 131 5.32 -19.70 5.25
C CYS A 131 6.22 -19.59 6.49
N GLU A 132 6.17 -20.56 7.41
CA GLU A 132 6.94 -20.56 8.67
C GLU A 132 8.19 -21.42 8.63
N GLU A 133 8.35 -22.31 7.65
CA GLU A 133 9.58 -23.11 7.52
C GLU A 133 10.81 -22.19 7.36
N PRO A 134 11.86 -22.41 8.18
CA PRO A 134 13.08 -21.63 8.06
C PRO A 134 13.74 -21.90 6.72
N TRP A 135 13.92 -20.87 5.95
CA TRP A 135 14.67 -20.86 4.71
C TRP A 135 16.13 -21.21 5.02
N GLY A 136 16.50 -22.46 4.68
CA GLY A 136 17.85 -23.01 4.69
C GLY A 136 18.76 -22.57 5.85
N ASN A 137 19.29 -23.52 6.61
CA ASN A 137 20.34 -23.33 7.60
C ASN A 137 21.60 -22.68 6.99
N GLY A 138 21.50 -21.42 6.59
CA GLY A 138 22.60 -20.54 6.26
C GLY A 138 22.70 -19.53 7.40
N ASP A 139 23.83 -19.53 8.07
CA ASP A 139 24.26 -18.68 9.16
C ASP A 139 24.28 -17.20 8.72
N HIS A 140 23.10 -16.58 8.58
CA HIS A 140 22.94 -15.15 8.27
C HIS A 140 21.96 -14.54 9.23
N GLY A 141 22.52 -13.77 10.16
CA GLY A 141 21.76 -13.01 11.13
C GLY A 141 20.71 -12.11 10.48
N GLY A 142 19.45 -12.37 10.80
CA GLY A 142 18.39 -11.38 10.74
C GLY A 142 17.73 -11.07 9.40
N ASN A 143 18.08 -11.74 8.29
CA ASN A 143 17.45 -11.47 6.98
C ASN A 143 16.30 -12.43 6.73
N ILE A 144 15.09 -11.87 6.68
CA ILE A 144 13.86 -12.54 6.26
C ILE A 144 13.87 -12.60 4.74
N CYS A 145 13.76 -13.83 4.19
CA CYS A 145 13.47 -14.13 2.79
C CYS A 145 14.23 -13.34 1.70
N HIS A 146 15.52 -13.60 1.50
CA HIS A 146 16.22 -13.22 0.27
C HIS A 146 15.96 -14.26 -0.85
N GLY A 147 14.77 -14.24 -1.41
CA GLY A 147 14.43 -15.04 -2.59
C GLY A 147 13.11 -14.56 -3.16
N SER A 148 13.05 -14.41 -4.48
CA SER A 148 11.80 -14.09 -5.16
C SER A 148 10.70 -15.02 -4.65
N CYS A 149 9.56 -14.45 -4.29
CA CYS A 149 8.44 -15.15 -3.64
C CYS A 149 7.69 -16.13 -4.56
N ASP A 150 8.36 -16.69 -5.55
CA ASP A 150 7.94 -17.86 -6.32
C ASP A 150 8.35 -19.18 -5.64
N THR A 151 8.88 -19.08 -4.40
CA THR A 151 9.34 -20.24 -3.64
C THR A 151 8.35 -20.61 -2.54
N ILE A 152 7.61 -21.67 -2.78
CA ILE A 152 7.08 -22.52 -1.73
C ILE A 152 8.23 -23.47 -1.37
N GLY A 153 8.80 -23.33 -0.17
CA GLY A 153 9.85 -24.22 0.32
C GLY A 153 11.25 -24.03 -0.29
N GLY A 154 11.74 -22.79 -0.47
CA GLY A 154 13.17 -22.52 -0.75
C GLY A 154 13.70 -22.95 -2.13
N ARG A 155 12.86 -23.44 -3.02
CA ARG A 155 13.14 -23.63 -4.45
C ARG A 155 12.26 -22.67 -5.22
N GLU A 156 12.83 -21.89 -6.18
CA GLU A 156 12.01 -21.29 -7.23
C GLU A 156 11.05 -22.36 -7.70
N ASN A 157 9.75 -22.15 -7.54
CA ASN A 157 8.79 -23.12 -8.05
C ASN A 157 8.77 -22.97 -9.57
N GLU A 158 9.67 -23.70 -10.23
CA GLU A 158 9.82 -23.74 -11.69
C GLU A 158 8.48 -23.99 -12.37
N GLU A 159 7.60 -24.74 -11.71
CA GLU A 159 6.26 -25.04 -12.19
C GLU A 159 5.39 -23.78 -12.23
N CYS A 160 5.40 -22.97 -11.18
CA CYS A 160 4.70 -21.68 -11.16
C CYS A 160 5.26 -20.70 -12.19
N ARG A 161 6.58 -20.66 -12.38
CA ARG A 161 7.23 -19.81 -13.39
C ARG A 161 6.83 -20.22 -14.81
N ARG A 162 6.83 -21.50 -15.12
CA ARG A 162 6.41 -22.04 -16.44
C ARG A 162 4.93 -21.74 -16.72
N LEU A 163 4.06 -21.93 -15.73
CA LEU A 163 2.63 -21.62 -15.85
C LEU A 163 2.37 -20.11 -15.95
N TYR A 164 3.15 -19.30 -15.26
CA TYR A 164 3.08 -17.85 -15.41
C TYR A 164 3.44 -17.40 -16.82
N GLN A 165 4.53 -17.94 -17.40
CA GLN A 165 4.90 -17.65 -18.78
C GLN A 165 3.83 -18.11 -19.77
N TYR A 166 3.34 -19.33 -19.64
CA TYR A 166 2.24 -19.85 -20.45
C TYR A 166 1.00 -18.95 -20.40
N ARG A 167 0.66 -18.46 -19.21
CA ARG A 167 -0.47 -17.56 -18.99
C ARG A 167 -0.32 -16.23 -19.74
N ILE A 168 0.87 -15.62 -19.69
CA ILE A 168 1.16 -14.36 -20.39
C ILE A 168 1.05 -14.56 -21.90
N ASP A 169 1.57 -15.68 -22.41
CA ASP A 169 1.56 -15.98 -23.86
C ASP A 169 0.14 -16.30 -24.36
N ARG A 170 -0.68 -16.93 -23.51
CA ARG A 170 -2.03 -17.34 -23.82
C ARG A 170 -3.06 -16.21 -23.85
N ALA A 171 -2.95 -15.27 -22.93
CA ALA A 171 -3.94 -14.23 -22.73
C ALA A 171 -3.29 -12.91 -22.27
N ARG A 172 -3.74 -11.81 -22.85
CA ARG A 172 -3.31 -10.46 -22.41
C ARG A 172 -4.33 -9.92 -21.43
N LEU A 173 -3.85 -9.50 -20.29
CA LEU A 173 -4.65 -8.78 -19.32
C LEU A 173 -4.54 -7.29 -19.56
N HIS A 174 -5.68 -6.61 -19.67
CA HIS A 174 -5.71 -5.15 -19.80
C HIS A 174 -5.23 -4.50 -18.49
N LYS A 175 -4.44 -3.46 -18.62
CA LYS A 175 -3.91 -2.69 -17.50
C LYS A 175 -4.47 -1.27 -17.55
N ASP A 176 -5.04 -0.80 -16.46
CA ASP A 176 -5.34 0.62 -16.31
C ASP A 176 -4.03 1.34 -15.96
N ASP A 177 -3.41 1.89 -17.00
CA ASP A 177 -2.07 2.50 -16.96
C ASP A 177 -2.07 3.98 -16.51
N LYS A 178 -3.17 4.47 -15.98
CA LYS A 178 -3.19 5.76 -15.28
C LYS A 178 -2.34 5.68 -14.02
N ILE A 179 -1.64 6.78 -13.71
CA ILE A 179 -0.89 6.95 -12.47
C ILE A 179 -1.58 8.06 -11.67
N LEU A 180 -2.26 7.68 -10.57
CA LEU A 180 -3.02 8.60 -9.72
C LEU A 180 -2.19 9.01 -8.50
N VAL A 181 -2.20 10.29 -8.12
CA VAL A 181 -1.44 10.79 -6.98
C VAL A 181 -1.85 10.12 -5.68
N SER A 182 -3.13 10.08 -5.37
CA SER A 182 -3.63 9.49 -4.11
C SER A 182 -3.30 8.00 -3.99
N TRP A 183 -3.47 7.21 -5.05
CA TRP A 183 -3.18 5.77 -5.03
C TRP A 183 -1.68 5.46 -4.96
N ASN A 184 -0.86 6.24 -5.68
CA ASN A 184 0.60 6.16 -5.57
C ASN A 184 1.08 6.53 -4.18
N SER A 185 0.43 7.52 -3.55
CA SER A 185 0.75 7.92 -2.18
C SER A 185 0.52 6.78 -1.18
N TRP A 186 -0.56 6.00 -1.32
CA TRP A 186 -0.77 4.81 -0.50
C TRP A 186 0.30 3.74 -0.74
N MET A 187 0.70 3.52 -2.00
CA MET A 187 1.77 2.55 -2.30
C MET A 187 3.13 3.04 -1.80
N ILE A 188 3.42 4.35 -1.84
CA ILE A 188 4.61 4.94 -1.20
C ILE A 188 4.61 4.65 0.31
N CYS A 189 3.48 4.85 1.01
CA CYS A 189 3.36 4.49 2.43
C CYS A 189 3.65 3.00 2.66
N ALA A 190 3.02 2.14 1.87
CA ALA A 190 3.18 0.69 1.96
C ALA A 190 4.64 0.24 1.77
N CYS A 191 5.28 0.72 0.71
CA CYS A 191 6.68 0.41 0.40
C CYS A 191 7.63 0.94 1.48
N ALA A 192 7.44 2.17 1.96
CA ALA A 192 8.27 2.76 3.01
C ALA A 192 8.17 1.96 4.32
N MET A 193 6.95 1.61 4.75
CA MET A 193 6.72 0.79 5.94
C MET A 193 7.33 -0.61 5.80
N ALA A 194 7.12 -1.27 4.66
CA ALA A 194 7.66 -2.59 4.41
C ALA A 194 9.19 -2.60 4.43
N GLY A 195 9.83 -1.62 3.78
CA GLY A 195 11.28 -1.50 3.78
C GLY A 195 11.87 -1.33 5.18
N ALA A 196 11.22 -0.55 6.05
CA ALA A 196 11.66 -0.34 7.43
C ALA A 196 11.48 -1.58 8.31
N VAL A 197 10.38 -2.32 8.16
CA VAL A 197 10.02 -3.44 9.05
C VAL A 197 10.68 -4.75 8.61
N LEU A 198 10.74 -4.99 7.30
CA LEU A 198 11.38 -6.19 6.73
C LEU A 198 12.91 -6.02 6.61
N GLY A 199 13.43 -4.79 6.71
CA GLY A 199 14.86 -4.52 6.54
C GLY A 199 15.31 -4.49 5.08
N GLU A 200 14.38 -4.31 4.13
CA GLU A 200 14.61 -4.41 2.68
C GLU A 200 14.67 -3.03 2.03
N GLU A 201 15.89 -2.55 1.74
CA GLU A 201 16.15 -1.23 1.16
C GLU A 201 15.46 -1.04 -0.21
N GLN A 202 15.30 -2.11 -0.98
CA GLN A 202 14.65 -2.08 -2.29
C GLN A 202 13.21 -1.51 -2.23
N TYR A 203 12.46 -1.76 -1.17
CA TYR A 203 11.11 -1.21 -1.01
C TYR A 203 11.13 0.28 -0.69
N VAL A 204 12.09 0.73 0.12
CA VAL A 204 12.30 2.18 0.33
C VAL A 204 12.65 2.86 -0.97
N ASP A 205 13.50 2.24 -1.82
CA ASP A 205 13.86 2.76 -3.13
C ASP A 205 12.66 2.84 -4.09
N MET A 206 11.74 1.87 -4.05
CA MET A 206 10.48 1.93 -4.80
C MET A 206 9.65 3.15 -4.36
N ALA A 207 9.52 3.39 -3.06
CA ALA A 207 8.80 4.54 -2.53
C ALA A 207 9.44 5.88 -2.94
N VAL A 208 10.77 5.97 -2.88
CA VAL A 208 11.52 7.17 -3.27
C VAL A 208 11.39 7.45 -4.78
N ARG A 209 11.41 6.42 -5.63
CA ARG A 209 11.21 6.59 -7.07
C ARG A 209 9.79 7.04 -7.40
N ALA A 210 8.79 6.52 -6.72
CA ALA A 210 7.40 6.93 -6.90
C ALA A 210 7.17 8.39 -6.43
N ASP A 211 7.81 8.82 -5.32
CA ASP A 211 7.81 10.23 -4.92
C ASP A 211 8.48 11.12 -5.97
N ALA A 212 9.61 10.69 -6.53
CA ALA A 212 10.28 11.42 -7.59
C ALA A 212 9.43 11.55 -8.86
N PHE A 213 8.68 10.48 -9.21
CA PHE A 213 7.72 10.49 -10.31
C PHE A 213 6.61 11.53 -10.08
N ILE A 214 5.94 11.51 -8.92
CA ILE A 214 4.89 12.50 -8.59
C ILE A 214 5.45 13.91 -8.70
N LYS A 215 6.60 14.16 -8.09
CA LYS A 215 7.25 15.48 -8.09
C LYS A 215 7.54 16.00 -9.50
N SER A 216 7.98 15.15 -10.42
CA SER A 216 8.39 15.54 -11.77
C SER A 216 7.25 15.59 -12.78
N HIS A 217 6.20 14.79 -12.61
CA HIS A 217 5.15 14.64 -13.62
C HIS A 217 3.77 15.11 -13.18
N LEU A 218 3.47 15.07 -11.86
CA LEU A 218 2.13 15.35 -11.32
C LEU A 218 2.05 16.65 -10.52
N VAL A 219 3.09 17.49 -10.59
CA VAL A 219 3.09 18.86 -10.04
C VAL A 219 3.18 19.84 -11.20
N LYS A 220 2.13 20.65 -11.39
CA LYS A 220 2.09 21.74 -12.37
C LYS A 220 1.80 23.06 -11.64
N GLU A 221 2.60 24.08 -11.87
CA GLU A 221 2.42 25.44 -11.30
C GLU A 221 2.19 25.47 -9.77
N GLY A 222 2.90 24.60 -9.06
CA GLY A 222 2.79 24.47 -7.60
C GLY A 222 1.52 23.77 -7.10
N ARG A 223 0.77 23.10 -7.96
CA ARG A 223 -0.43 22.32 -7.65
C ARG A 223 -0.27 20.85 -7.99
N LEU A 224 -0.92 19.98 -7.24
CA LEU A 224 -1.04 18.57 -7.60
C LEU A 224 -2.07 18.39 -8.70
N MET A 225 -1.77 17.47 -9.62
CA MET A 225 -2.70 16.97 -10.64
C MET A 225 -3.25 15.62 -10.18
N VAL A 226 -4.47 15.25 -10.58
CA VAL A 226 -5.08 13.96 -10.19
C VAL A 226 -4.35 12.78 -10.81
N ARG A 227 -4.09 12.86 -12.14
CA ARG A 227 -3.60 11.71 -12.92
C ARG A 227 -2.51 12.08 -13.93
N TYR A 228 -1.69 11.08 -14.23
CA TYR A 228 -0.77 11.09 -15.38
C TYR A 228 -1.07 9.88 -16.26
N ARG A 229 -1.10 10.10 -17.58
CA ARG A 229 -1.21 9.06 -18.60
C ARG A 229 -0.74 9.60 -19.95
N ASP A 230 -0.09 8.76 -20.77
CA ASP A 230 0.34 9.10 -22.14
C ASP A 230 1.16 10.40 -22.23
N GLY A 231 2.02 10.66 -21.25
CA GLY A 231 2.87 11.85 -21.19
C GLY A 231 2.17 13.12 -20.67
N ASP A 232 0.88 13.04 -20.31
CA ASP A 232 0.12 14.20 -19.83
C ASP A 232 -0.40 14.03 -18.42
N ALA A 233 -0.28 15.10 -17.62
CA ALA A 233 -0.89 15.21 -16.31
C ALA A 233 -2.16 16.06 -16.39
N ALA A 234 -3.28 15.53 -15.90
CA ALA A 234 -4.59 16.15 -16.02
C ALA A 234 -5.44 16.02 -14.75
N GLY A 235 -6.43 16.90 -14.65
CA GLY A 235 -7.33 17.05 -13.51
C GLY A 235 -6.65 17.80 -12.36
N GLU A 236 -7.28 18.84 -11.84
CA GLU A 236 -6.81 19.53 -10.65
C GLU A 236 -6.91 18.62 -9.43
N GLY A 237 -5.85 18.57 -8.62
CA GLY A 237 -5.78 17.74 -7.43
C GLY A 237 -6.90 18.05 -6.44
N LYS A 238 -7.50 17.01 -5.91
CA LYS A 238 -8.55 17.06 -4.90
C LYS A 238 -7.97 16.91 -3.51
N LEU A 239 -8.81 17.04 -2.48
CA LEU A 239 -8.40 16.83 -1.08
C LEU A 239 -7.62 15.53 -0.89
N ASP A 240 -8.10 14.43 -1.47
CA ASP A 240 -7.47 13.11 -1.33
C ASP A 240 -6.03 13.11 -1.83
N ASP A 241 -5.75 13.80 -2.94
CA ASP A 241 -4.40 13.87 -3.51
C ASP A 241 -3.45 14.62 -2.58
N TYR A 242 -3.88 15.76 -2.03
CA TYR A 242 -3.06 16.54 -1.10
C TYR A 242 -2.86 15.84 0.24
N ALA A 243 -3.93 15.26 0.79
CA ALA A 243 -3.88 14.57 2.08
C ALA A 243 -3.01 13.29 1.98
N CYS A 244 -3.26 12.43 0.99
CA CYS A 244 -2.50 11.19 0.82
C CYS A 244 -1.03 11.46 0.49
N TYR A 245 -0.73 12.47 -0.36
CA TYR A 245 0.66 12.76 -0.69
C TYR A 245 1.42 13.37 0.50
N SER A 246 0.77 14.24 1.28
CA SER A 246 1.35 14.73 2.53
C SER A 246 1.65 13.58 3.50
N LEU A 247 0.73 12.61 3.63
CA LEU A 247 0.94 11.41 4.45
C LEU A 247 2.10 10.57 3.93
N ALA A 248 2.20 10.34 2.63
CA ALA A 248 3.29 9.59 2.01
C ALA A 248 4.65 10.23 2.27
N LEU A 249 4.75 11.54 2.20
CA LEU A 249 5.97 12.28 2.55
C LEU A 249 6.31 12.16 4.04
N LEU A 250 5.32 12.16 4.93
CA LEU A 250 5.54 11.90 6.36
C LEU A 250 5.99 10.46 6.63
N GLU A 251 5.51 9.49 5.86
CA GLU A 251 6.00 8.10 5.94
C GLU A 251 7.45 8.00 5.45
N LEU A 252 7.79 8.63 4.33
CA LEU A 252 9.17 8.68 3.85
C LEU A 252 10.09 9.39 4.87
N TYR A 253 9.63 10.48 5.51
CA TYR A 253 10.37 11.10 6.61
C TYR A 253 10.57 10.11 7.77
N ARG A 254 9.53 9.41 8.18
CA ARG A 254 9.56 8.46 9.31
C ARG A 254 10.58 7.34 9.13
N VAL A 255 10.77 6.85 7.89
CA VAL A 255 11.67 5.73 7.61
C VAL A 255 13.08 6.17 7.18
N THR A 256 13.22 7.38 6.62
CA THR A 256 14.53 7.88 6.15
C THR A 256 15.12 8.98 7.02
N PHE A 257 14.33 9.62 7.85
CA PHE A 257 14.64 10.81 8.65
C PHE A 257 15.19 12.00 7.83
N ARG A 258 14.91 12.02 6.52
CA ARG A 258 15.31 13.14 5.66
C ARG A 258 14.35 14.30 5.83
N VAL A 259 14.84 15.40 6.39
CA VAL A 259 14.05 16.60 6.70
C VAL A 259 13.37 17.22 5.46
N ASP A 260 13.91 16.99 4.26
CA ASP A 260 13.29 17.43 3.02
C ASP A 260 11.85 16.90 2.86
N TYR A 261 11.62 15.64 3.20
CA TYR A 261 10.27 15.06 3.16
C TYR A 261 9.31 15.74 4.14
N LEU A 262 9.78 16.02 5.36
CA LEU A 262 8.96 16.74 6.37
C LEU A 262 8.61 18.16 5.91
N LYS A 263 9.57 18.90 5.34
CA LYS A 263 9.33 20.24 4.82
C LYS A 263 8.31 20.24 3.68
N ARG A 264 8.43 19.29 2.76
CA ARG A 264 7.49 19.13 1.63
C ARG A 264 6.10 18.71 2.11
N ALA A 265 6.02 17.81 3.08
CA ALA A 265 4.75 17.40 3.68
C ALA A 265 4.04 18.60 4.33
N ALA A 266 4.75 19.42 5.10
CA ALA A 266 4.21 20.63 5.70
C ALA A 266 3.73 21.64 4.64
N ALA A 267 4.51 21.86 3.58
CA ALA A 267 4.12 22.77 2.50
C ALA A 267 2.83 22.32 1.77
N TRP A 268 2.69 21.01 1.47
CA TRP A 268 1.46 20.48 0.89
C TRP A 268 0.26 20.54 1.88
N ALA A 269 0.50 20.33 3.16
CA ALA A 269 -0.52 20.46 4.20
C ALA A 269 -0.96 21.93 4.39
N GLU A 270 -0.07 22.90 4.20
CA GLU A 270 -0.41 24.33 4.17
C GLU A 270 -1.34 24.64 3.01
N ILE A 271 -1.02 24.20 1.79
CA ILE A 271 -1.86 24.35 0.60
C ILE A 271 -3.22 23.64 0.82
N MET A 272 -3.20 22.42 1.35
CA MET A 272 -4.42 21.67 1.70
C MET A 272 -5.31 22.48 2.66
N THR A 273 -4.74 23.02 3.72
CA THR A 273 -5.47 23.82 4.71
C THR A 273 -5.96 25.13 4.13
N GLU A 274 -5.19 25.77 3.28
CA GLU A 274 -5.59 27.03 2.64
C GLU A 274 -6.72 26.83 1.63
N GLN A 275 -6.65 25.80 0.80
CA GLN A 275 -7.55 25.62 -0.34
C GLN A 275 -8.83 24.85 -0.02
N PHE A 276 -8.77 23.92 0.95
CA PHE A 276 -9.86 22.97 1.18
C PHE A 276 -10.54 23.11 2.55
N PHE A 277 -9.88 23.70 3.57
CA PHE A 277 -10.41 23.72 4.93
C PHE A 277 -11.53 24.74 5.13
N ASP A 278 -12.65 24.29 5.75
CA ASP A 278 -13.71 25.14 6.22
C ASP A 278 -13.34 25.74 7.59
N ARG A 279 -12.97 27.04 7.59
CA ARG A 279 -12.50 27.71 8.78
C ARG A 279 -13.60 27.96 9.80
N GLU A 280 -14.88 27.97 9.38
CA GLU A 280 -16.02 28.21 10.25
C GLU A 280 -16.51 26.93 10.93
N ARG A 281 -16.76 25.88 10.13
CA ARG A 281 -17.45 24.67 10.57
C ARG A 281 -16.50 23.46 10.75
N GLY A 282 -15.24 23.59 10.40
CA GLY A 282 -14.30 22.44 10.32
C GLY A 282 -14.60 21.53 9.14
N GLY A 283 -13.78 20.52 8.97
CA GLY A 283 -13.82 19.62 7.81
C GLY A 283 -13.21 20.24 6.55
N PHE A 284 -12.80 19.37 5.64
CA PHE A 284 -12.22 19.76 4.36
C PHE A 284 -13.20 19.49 3.23
N TYR A 285 -13.37 20.44 2.32
CA TYR A 285 -14.10 20.25 1.08
C TYR A 285 -13.31 19.38 0.12
N LEU A 286 -14.00 18.63 -0.75
CA LEU A 286 -13.37 17.75 -1.75
C LEU A 286 -12.60 18.56 -2.81
N TYR A 287 -13.11 19.72 -3.21
CA TYR A 287 -12.55 20.57 -4.26
C TYR A 287 -11.95 21.86 -3.68
N ALA A 288 -10.88 22.36 -4.32
CA ALA A 288 -10.21 23.60 -3.95
C ALA A 288 -11.16 24.81 -4.04
N LYS A 289 -10.93 25.83 -3.21
CA LYS A 289 -11.77 27.06 -3.20
C LYS A 289 -11.67 27.87 -4.49
N ASP A 290 -10.54 27.78 -5.18
CA ASP A 290 -10.24 28.49 -6.43
C ASP A 290 -10.30 27.58 -7.68
N GLY A 291 -10.73 26.32 -7.52
CA GLY A 291 -10.99 25.39 -8.60
C GLY A 291 -12.38 25.56 -9.24
N GLU A 292 -12.83 24.54 -9.97
CA GLU A 292 -14.14 24.54 -10.61
C GLU A 292 -15.27 24.80 -9.60
N GLN A 293 -16.12 25.78 -9.92
CA GLN A 293 -17.25 26.14 -9.06
C GLN A 293 -18.44 25.21 -9.33
N LEU A 294 -18.64 24.26 -8.44
CA LEU A 294 -19.76 23.31 -8.47
C LEU A 294 -20.97 23.90 -7.73
N ILE A 295 -22.17 23.38 -8.03
CA ILE A 295 -23.43 23.78 -7.36
C ILE A 295 -23.33 23.56 -5.85
N VAL A 296 -22.67 22.46 -5.41
CA VAL A 296 -22.44 22.11 -4.00
C VAL A 296 -20.99 21.70 -3.80
N ARG A 297 -20.35 22.27 -2.78
CA ARG A 297 -19.04 21.79 -2.31
C ARG A 297 -19.25 20.74 -1.21
N THR A 298 -18.93 19.50 -1.52
CA THR A 298 -19.09 18.36 -0.61
C THR A 298 -17.87 18.20 0.31
N LYS A 299 -18.10 17.63 1.49
CA LYS A 299 -17.07 17.17 2.41
C LYS A 299 -17.29 15.68 2.65
N GLU A 300 -16.50 14.86 2.02
CA GLU A 300 -16.58 13.40 2.14
C GLU A 300 -15.82 12.92 3.37
N THR A 301 -16.48 12.12 4.22
CA THR A 301 -15.89 11.58 5.46
C THR A 301 -15.95 10.05 5.53
N TYR A 302 -16.67 9.43 4.60
CA TYR A 302 -16.85 7.97 4.61
C TYR A 302 -15.57 7.24 4.19
N ASP A 303 -15.06 6.40 5.09
CA ASP A 303 -13.92 5.51 4.85
C ASP A 303 -14.45 4.23 4.19
N GLY A 304 -14.48 4.22 2.85
CA GLY A 304 -14.96 3.09 2.05
C GLY A 304 -13.83 2.11 1.69
N ALA A 305 -13.67 1.85 0.38
CA ALA A 305 -12.54 1.04 -0.11
C ALA A 305 -11.18 1.71 0.15
N MET A 306 -11.17 3.04 0.24
CA MET A 306 -10.01 3.83 0.70
C MET A 306 -10.45 4.77 1.83
N PRO A 307 -9.52 5.14 2.72
CA PRO A 307 -9.76 6.20 3.69
C PRO A 307 -10.13 7.52 3.00
N SER A 308 -11.10 8.23 3.56
CA SER A 308 -11.51 9.53 3.03
C SER A 308 -10.41 10.59 3.20
N GLY A 309 -10.37 11.57 2.29
CA GLY A 309 -9.45 12.68 2.39
C GLY A 309 -9.55 13.44 3.73
N ASN A 310 -10.74 13.51 4.32
CA ASN A 310 -10.94 14.11 5.65
C ASN A 310 -10.29 13.29 6.77
N SER A 311 -10.39 11.97 6.74
CA SER A 311 -9.73 11.08 7.71
C SER A 311 -8.21 11.12 7.57
N VAL A 312 -7.71 11.13 6.32
CA VAL A 312 -6.26 11.23 6.03
C VAL A 312 -5.71 12.61 6.42
N ALA A 313 -6.44 13.70 6.14
CA ALA A 313 -6.06 15.06 6.56
C ALA A 313 -5.91 15.15 8.09
N ALA A 314 -6.82 14.55 8.86
CA ALA A 314 -6.70 14.49 10.32
C ALA A 314 -5.39 13.80 10.75
N GLN A 315 -5.03 12.69 10.13
CA GLN A 315 -3.77 11.98 10.40
C GLN A 315 -2.54 12.81 10.05
N VAL A 316 -2.55 13.52 8.93
CA VAL A 316 -1.48 14.45 8.53
C VAL A 316 -1.30 15.55 9.56
N LEU A 317 -2.39 16.21 9.93
CA LEU A 317 -2.37 17.29 10.91
C LEU A 317 -1.88 16.81 12.29
N TYR A 318 -2.34 15.63 12.74
CA TYR A 318 -1.86 15.01 13.97
C TYR A 318 -0.36 14.78 13.96
N ARG A 319 0.16 14.16 12.91
CA ARG A 319 1.60 13.87 12.79
C ARG A 319 2.44 15.14 12.70
N LEU A 320 2.01 16.15 11.93
CA LEU A 320 2.70 17.43 11.86
C LEU A 320 2.73 18.10 13.24
N THR A 321 1.61 18.11 13.96
CA THR A 321 1.55 18.64 15.35
C THR A 321 2.57 17.93 16.25
N ARG A 322 2.65 16.58 16.19
CA ARG A 322 3.55 15.80 17.02
C ARG A 322 5.03 16.00 16.70
N ILE A 323 5.36 16.10 15.40
CA ILE A 323 6.76 16.22 14.96
C ILE A 323 7.28 17.63 15.10
N THR A 324 6.46 18.65 14.79
CA THR A 324 6.91 20.05 14.75
C THR A 324 6.63 20.82 16.04
N GLY A 325 5.61 20.42 16.79
CA GLY A 325 5.11 21.18 17.94
C GLY A 325 4.39 22.46 17.57
N ASP A 326 4.07 22.69 16.28
CA ASP A 326 3.44 23.91 15.81
C ASP A 326 1.94 23.94 16.18
N VAL A 327 1.57 24.96 16.94
CA VAL A 327 0.21 25.22 17.44
C VAL A 327 -0.79 25.45 16.29
N ILE A 328 -0.34 25.87 15.10
CA ILE A 328 -1.21 26.09 13.95
C ILE A 328 -1.85 24.78 13.54
N TRP A 329 -1.06 23.71 13.41
CA TRP A 329 -1.55 22.37 13.07
C TRP A 329 -2.53 21.83 14.12
N GLN A 330 -2.22 22.06 15.39
CA GLN A 330 -3.10 21.64 16.49
C GLN A 330 -4.48 22.30 16.40
N LYS A 331 -4.54 23.62 16.16
CA LYS A 331 -5.82 24.34 16.04
C LYS A 331 -6.67 23.86 14.87
N VAL A 332 -6.06 23.54 13.74
CA VAL A 332 -6.77 22.98 12.58
C VAL A 332 -7.26 21.57 12.90
N LEU A 333 -6.42 20.75 13.54
CA LEU A 333 -6.76 19.39 13.96
C LEU A 333 -7.94 19.35 14.92
N GLU A 334 -7.97 20.22 15.92
CA GLU A 334 -9.08 20.32 16.88
C GLU A 334 -10.42 20.58 16.18
N LYS A 335 -10.46 21.55 15.25
CA LYS A 335 -11.66 21.82 14.44
C LYS A 335 -12.03 20.65 13.51
N GLN A 336 -11.01 19.99 12.94
CA GLN A 336 -11.21 18.81 12.10
C GLN A 336 -11.85 17.67 12.89
N PHE A 337 -11.41 17.43 14.12
CA PHE A 337 -12.00 16.38 14.96
C PHE A 337 -13.41 16.73 15.42
N CYS A 338 -13.70 17.99 15.75
CA CYS A 338 -15.07 18.41 16.05
C CYS A 338 -16.01 18.09 14.88
N TYR A 339 -15.56 18.30 13.65
CA TYR A 339 -16.34 18.00 12.45
C TYR A 339 -16.50 16.47 12.25
N LEU A 340 -15.40 15.71 12.31
CA LEU A 340 -15.43 14.25 12.14
C LEU A 340 -16.24 13.56 13.23
N ALA A 341 -16.18 14.02 14.48
CA ALA A 341 -16.96 13.44 15.59
C ALA A 341 -18.45 13.46 15.30
N GLY A 342 -18.96 14.56 14.72
CA GLY A 342 -20.36 14.63 14.29
C GLY A 342 -20.73 13.65 13.17
N ALA A 343 -19.81 13.36 12.26
CA ALA A 343 -20.02 12.37 11.20
C ALA A 343 -19.94 10.93 11.73
N MET A 344 -19.04 10.68 12.68
CA MET A 344 -18.79 9.36 13.28
C MET A 344 -19.90 8.90 14.23
N ASP A 345 -20.60 9.83 14.89
CA ASP A 345 -21.63 9.54 15.91
C ASP A 345 -22.75 8.65 15.35
N GLY A 346 -23.19 8.89 14.12
CA GLY A 346 -24.25 8.10 13.50
C GLY A 346 -23.80 6.79 12.85
N TYR A 347 -22.53 6.67 12.46
CA TYR A 347 -22.01 5.50 11.72
C TYR A 347 -20.50 5.30 11.93
N PRO A 348 -20.05 4.87 13.12
CA PRO A 348 -18.63 4.74 13.44
C PRO A 348 -17.85 3.82 12.50
N SER A 349 -18.43 2.67 12.10
CA SER A 349 -17.79 1.69 11.23
C SER A 349 -17.48 2.22 9.81
N GLY A 350 -18.18 3.26 9.39
CA GLY A 350 -17.92 3.97 8.14
C GLY A 350 -16.81 5.02 8.21
N HIS A 351 -16.14 5.15 9.36
CA HIS A 351 -15.10 6.15 9.63
C HIS A 351 -13.89 5.53 10.33
N SER A 352 -13.55 4.31 9.97
CA SER A 352 -12.55 3.49 10.68
C SER A 352 -11.16 4.12 10.70
N TYR A 353 -10.73 4.76 9.62
CA TYR A 353 -9.43 5.42 9.55
C TYR A 353 -9.39 6.71 10.38
N GLY A 354 -10.47 7.47 10.36
CA GLY A 354 -10.64 8.63 11.23
C GLY A 354 -10.64 8.25 12.70
N LEU A 355 -11.28 7.15 13.06
CA LEU A 355 -11.27 6.60 14.43
C LEU A 355 -9.87 6.17 14.88
N LEU A 356 -9.05 5.55 14.01
CA LEU A 356 -7.65 5.25 14.33
C LEU A 356 -6.88 6.50 14.72
N THR A 357 -7.04 7.59 13.95
CA THR A 357 -6.40 8.87 14.27
C THR A 357 -6.93 9.45 15.59
N MET A 358 -8.22 9.34 15.86
CA MET A 358 -8.81 9.78 17.12
C MET A 358 -8.25 9.01 18.32
N MET A 359 -8.04 7.70 18.18
CA MET A 359 -7.38 6.88 19.19
C MET A 359 -5.95 7.37 19.47
N ASP A 360 -5.16 7.69 18.43
CA ASP A 360 -3.81 8.23 18.58
C ASP A 360 -3.79 9.55 19.37
N VAL A 361 -4.85 10.36 19.27
CA VAL A 361 -4.98 11.63 20.00
C VAL A 361 -5.43 11.43 21.46
N LEU A 362 -6.36 10.48 21.69
CA LEU A 362 -6.94 10.24 23.01
C LEU A 362 -6.04 9.43 23.94
N TYR A 363 -5.21 8.56 23.39
CA TYR A 363 -4.26 7.76 24.17
C TYR A 363 -2.90 8.45 24.28
N PRO A 364 -2.19 8.33 25.42
CA PRO A 364 -0.89 8.99 25.60
C PRO A 364 0.11 8.47 24.57
N ALA A 365 0.51 9.37 23.68
CA ALA A 365 1.57 9.11 22.72
C ALA A 365 2.94 9.18 23.38
N LYS A 366 3.86 8.34 22.94
CA LYS A 366 5.28 8.37 23.35
C LYS A 366 6.09 9.16 22.32
N GLU A 367 7.10 9.87 22.79
CA GLU A 367 8.05 10.57 21.93
C GLU A 367 9.46 10.09 22.22
N LEU A 368 10.19 9.76 21.18
CA LEU A 368 11.60 9.43 21.22
C LEU A 368 12.38 10.47 20.41
N VAL A 369 13.12 11.33 21.09
CA VAL A 369 13.99 12.30 20.44
C VAL A 369 15.43 11.79 20.51
N CYS A 370 16.02 11.51 19.36
CA CYS A 370 17.39 11.05 19.22
C CYS A 370 18.28 12.18 18.70
N THR A 371 19.39 12.46 19.39
CA THR A 371 20.41 13.40 18.92
C THR A 371 21.62 12.60 18.45
N LEU A 372 22.03 12.81 17.21
CA LEU A 372 23.22 12.17 16.63
C LEU A 372 24.41 13.14 16.66
N SER A 373 25.50 12.74 17.31
CA SER A 373 26.73 13.53 17.29
C SER A 373 27.36 13.57 15.89
N SER A 374 27.96 14.70 15.52
CA SER A 374 28.57 14.92 14.20
C SER A 374 29.78 14.03 13.89
N GLY A 375 30.35 13.36 14.89
CA GLY A 375 31.56 12.50 14.76
C GLY A 375 31.29 10.99 14.76
N SER A 376 30.05 10.53 14.72
CA SER A 376 29.76 9.09 14.72
C SER A 376 30.00 8.45 13.35
N ASP A 377 30.47 7.18 13.37
CA ASP A 377 30.67 6.34 12.19
C ASP A 377 29.39 6.27 11.34
N THR A 378 29.53 6.44 10.03
CA THR A 378 28.43 6.43 9.06
C THR A 378 27.64 5.11 9.11
N GLU A 379 28.32 3.98 9.27
CA GLU A 379 27.68 2.66 9.35
C GLU A 379 26.85 2.51 10.63
N ARG A 380 27.36 2.99 11.76
CA ARG A 380 26.62 2.99 13.02
C ARG A 380 25.37 3.87 12.96
N ARG A 381 25.47 5.03 12.29
CA ARG A 381 24.32 5.93 12.06
C ARG A 381 23.26 5.24 11.22
N ARG A 382 23.66 4.57 10.12
CA ARG A 382 22.76 3.84 9.24
C ARG A 382 22.01 2.73 9.97
N LYS A 383 22.73 1.91 10.77
CA LYS A 383 22.12 0.85 11.59
C LYS A 383 21.14 1.40 12.62
N LEU A 384 21.51 2.48 13.32
CA LEU A 384 20.61 3.11 14.28
C LEU A 384 19.36 3.69 13.60
N ALA A 385 19.52 4.38 12.47
CA ALA A 385 18.39 4.91 11.70
C ALA A 385 17.43 3.81 11.26
N ALA A 386 17.94 2.67 10.77
CA ALA A 386 17.12 1.52 10.40
C ALA A 386 16.35 0.94 11.61
N GLN A 387 16.98 0.80 12.77
CA GLN A 387 16.31 0.34 14.00
C GLN A 387 15.24 1.33 14.47
N LEU A 388 15.51 2.63 14.40
CA LEU A 388 14.55 3.67 14.75
C LEU A 388 13.38 3.72 13.77
N ALA A 389 13.62 3.52 12.48
CA ALA A 389 12.58 3.44 11.45
C ALA A 389 11.65 2.24 11.69
N ASN A 390 12.21 1.06 11.95
CA ASN A 390 11.44 -0.12 12.32
C ASN A 390 10.58 0.15 13.58
N LEU A 391 11.17 0.67 14.62
CA LEU A 391 10.48 1.00 15.87
C LEU A 391 9.37 2.03 15.66
N ALA A 392 9.61 3.05 14.84
CA ALA A 392 8.61 4.08 14.52
C ALA A 392 7.39 3.51 13.80
N VAL A 393 7.57 2.46 12.98
CA VAL A 393 6.48 1.80 12.25
C VAL A 393 5.73 0.80 13.13
N THR A 394 6.44 0.03 13.96
CA THR A 394 5.88 -1.11 14.71
C THR A 394 5.33 -0.75 16.08
N ALA A 395 5.89 0.30 16.75
CA ALA A 395 5.41 0.72 18.05
C ALA A 395 4.22 1.70 17.92
N GLU A 396 3.06 1.29 18.39
CA GLU A 396 1.86 2.11 18.37
C GLU A 396 2.04 3.37 19.25
N GLY A 397 1.53 4.50 18.74
CA GLY A 397 1.57 5.80 19.41
C GLY A 397 2.99 6.37 19.60
N LEU A 398 4.02 5.81 18.93
CA LEU A 398 5.38 6.32 19.04
C LEU A 398 5.73 7.29 17.91
N THR A 399 6.14 8.49 18.26
CA THR A 399 6.76 9.45 17.34
C THR A 399 8.27 9.46 17.56
N VAL A 400 9.05 9.23 16.50
CA VAL A 400 10.51 9.28 16.52
C VAL A 400 10.98 10.51 15.76
N VAL A 401 11.83 11.31 16.39
CA VAL A 401 12.46 12.50 15.79
C VAL A 401 13.98 12.38 15.95
N ILE A 402 14.72 12.55 14.86
CA ILE A 402 16.20 12.64 14.90
C ILE A 402 16.61 14.10 14.73
N LYS A 403 17.44 14.59 15.68
CA LYS A 403 18.01 15.94 15.69
C LYS A 403 19.52 15.92 15.46
#